data_41ff88aee75b0520948aebca8842dfef
#
_entry.id   41ff88aee75b0520948aebca8842dfef
#
_cell.length_a   1.000
_cell.length_b   1.000
_cell.length_c   1.000
_cell.angle_alpha   90.00
_cell.angle_beta   90.00
_cell.angle_gamma   90.00
#
_symmetry.space_group_name_H-M   'P 1'
#
loop_
_entity.id
_entity.type
_entity.pdbx_description
1 polymer ?
#
loop_
_entity_poly.entity_id
_entity_poly.type
_entity_poly.pdbx_seq_one_letter_code
_entity_poly.pdbx_strand_id
1 'polypeptide(L)'
;IGGGPAGSTVARYAAEGGLSVLVVDGRDPVGTPLQCGELVPTNEEMKSLCPDVPEVDDLFRTPDEAISSKSDKMRIVKPNGKGMDFKFGGMVLDRVAHDEALVDLAASSGAKFLLGSKVKRVDDESVHLSDGTVLKGKVIVGAGGYNDPIRKKHWSEESLNIPVKFVLKEGQHS
;
A
#
# COMPACT_ATOMS: atom_id res chain seq x y z
N ILE A 1 -11.73 0.60 -1.97
CA ILE A 1 -11.12 1.22 -3.16
C ILE A 1 -9.62 1.31 -2.94
N GLY A 2 -8.84 0.71 -3.87
CA GLY A 2 -7.40 0.56 -3.80
C GLY A 2 -6.98 -0.84 -3.34
N GLY A 3 -6.25 -1.58 -4.20
CA GLY A 3 -5.72 -2.93 -3.97
C GLY A 3 -4.25 -2.95 -3.53
N GLY A 4 -3.70 -1.82 -3.10
CA GLY A 4 -2.37 -1.76 -2.50
C GLY A 4 -2.33 -2.36 -1.09
N PRO A 5 -1.18 -2.29 -0.38
CA PRO A 5 -0.99 -2.95 0.93
C PRO A 5 -2.12 -2.66 1.93
N ALA A 6 -2.52 -1.40 2.07
CA ALA A 6 -3.59 -1.03 3.00
C ALA A 6 -4.94 -1.66 2.63
N GLY A 7 -5.33 -1.58 1.35
CA GLY A 7 -6.62 -2.10 0.90
C GLY A 7 -6.70 -3.63 0.92
N SER A 8 -5.63 -4.31 0.54
CA SER A 8 -5.55 -5.78 0.60
C SER A 8 -5.58 -6.29 2.04
N THR A 9 -4.87 -5.60 2.96
CA THR A 9 -4.91 -5.94 4.38
C THR A 9 -6.32 -5.78 4.97
N VAL A 10 -6.97 -4.63 4.73
CA VAL A 10 -8.37 -4.41 5.17
C VAL A 10 -9.30 -5.45 4.57
N ALA A 11 -9.14 -5.78 3.28
CA ALA A 11 -9.97 -6.76 2.60
C ALA A 11 -9.82 -8.16 3.20
N ARG A 12 -8.59 -8.55 3.55
CA ARG A 12 -8.32 -9.81 4.24
C ARG A 12 -9.07 -9.90 5.55
N TYR A 13 -8.83 -8.97 6.46
CA TYR A 13 -9.46 -8.99 7.78
C TYR A 13 -10.99 -8.90 7.72
N ALA A 14 -11.53 -8.11 6.80
CA ALA A 14 -12.97 -8.02 6.63
C ALA A 14 -13.58 -9.34 6.11
N ALA A 15 -12.91 -10.02 5.18
CA ALA A 15 -13.33 -11.32 4.66
C ALA A 15 -13.21 -12.43 5.74
N GLU A 16 -12.12 -12.45 6.51
CA GLU A 16 -11.93 -13.35 7.67
C GLU A 16 -13.02 -13.13 8.72
N GLY A 17 -13.50 -11.88 8.89
CA GLY A 17 -14.65 -11.52 9.72
C GLY A 17 -16.01 -11.90 9.12
N GLY A 18 -16.05 -12.62 7.99
CA GLY A 18 -17.28 -13.11 7.35
C GLY A 18 -18.02 -12.07 6.50
N LEU A 19 -17.40 -10.94 6.17
CA LEU A 19 -18.00 -9.94 5.31
C LEU A 19 -17.81 -10.27 3.82
N SER A 20 -18.79 -9.89 2.99
CA SER A 20 -18.63 -9.93 1.53
C SER A 20 -17.85 -8.71 1.08
N VAL A 21 -16.65 -8.93 0.57
CA VAL A 21 -15.69 -7.88 0.21
C VAL A 21 -15.41 -7.88 -1.29
N LEU A 22 -15.48 -6.68 -1.90
CA LEU A 22 -15.00 -6.41 -3.26
C LEU A 22 -13.97 -5.27 -3.21
N VAL A 23 -12.77 -5.55 -3.66
CA VAL A 23 -11.71 -4.54 -3.85
C VAL A 23 -11.70 -4.10 -5.31
N VAL A 24 -11.62 -2.79 -5.53
CA VAL A 24 -11.51 -2.21 -6.88
C VAL A 24 -10.21 -1.42 -6.96
N ASP A 25 -9.37 -1.72 -7.95
CA ASP A 25 -8.15 -0.95 -8.25
C ASP A 25 -8.06 -0.67 -9.76
N GLY A 26 -7.58 0.53 -10.10
CA GLY A 26 -7.36 0.93 -11.48
C GLY A 26 -6.11 0.32 -12.11
N ARG A 27 -5.28 -0.36 -11.35
CA ARG A 27 -4.05 -1.02 -11.78
C ARG A 27 -4.25 -2.51 -11.96
N ASP A 28 -3.51 -3.09 -12.89
CA ASP A 28 -3.39 -4.51 -13.11
C ASP A 28 -2.04 -4.76 -13.83
N PRO A 29 -1.06 -5.36 -13.16
CA PRO A 29 -1.06 -5.81 -11.77
C PRO A 29 -1.02 -4.66 -10.75
N VAL A 30 -1.34 -4.95 -9.49
CA VAL A 30 -1.11 -4.04 -8.35
C VAL A 30 0.39 -3.78 -8.16
N GLY A 31 0.75 -2.74 -7.40
CA GLY A 31 2.17 -2.39 -7.20
C GLY A 31 2.81 -1.61 -8.36
N THR A 32 2.09 -1.42 -9.47
CA THR A 32 2.58 -0.68 -10.65
C THR A 32 1.80 0.63 -10.88
N PRO A 33 2.44 1.72 -11.39
CA PRO A 33 3.89 1.91 -11.45
C PRO A 33 4.50 2.02 -10.05
N LEU A 34 5.79 1.71 -9.93
CA LEU A 34 6.52 1.84 -8.68
C LEU A 34 6.49 3.30 -8.18
N GLN A 35 6.06 3.49 -6.93
CA GLN A 35 5.91 4.82 -6.30
C GLN A 35 6.53 4.87 -4.90
N CYS A 36 7.42 3.95 -4.58
CA CYS A 36 7.98 3.76 -3.25
C CYS A 36 9.48 3.50 -3.34
N GLY A 37 10.22 3.87 -2.28
CA GLY A 37 11.64 3.53 -2.14
C GLY A 37 11.91 2.08 -1.70
N GLU A 38 10.87 1.26 -1.59
CA GLU A 38 10.93 -0.20 -1.39
C GLU A 38 11.55 -0.66 -0.06
N LEU A 39 12.16 0.25 0.71
CA LEU A 39 12.75 -0.07 2.01
C LEU A 39 11.67 -0.10 3.09
N VAL A 40 11.56 -1.24 3.76
CA VAL A 40 10.70 -1.43 4.94
C VAL A 40 11.53 -1.96 6.11
N PRO A 41 11.15 -1.70 7.38
CA PRO A 41 11.77 -2.33 8.53
C PRO A 41 11.58 -3.86 8.52
N THR A 42 12.50 -4.59 9.14
CA THR A 42 12.25 -6.00 9.50
C THR A 42 11.13 -6.10 10.53
N ASN A 43 10.57 -7.29 10.72
CA ASN A 43 9.52 -7.50 11.73
C ASN A 43 10.04 -7.20 13.16
N GLU A 44 11.30 -7.50 13.46
CA GLU A 44 11.93 -7.17 14.74
C GLU A 44 12.01 -5.66 14.94
N GLU A 45 12.41 -4.93 13.90
CA GLU A 45 12.45 -3.46 13.94
C GLU A 45 11.04 -2.88 14.09
N MET A 46 10.05 -3.43 13.37
CA MET A 46 8.66 -3.00 13.47
C MET A 46 8.07 -3.23 14.86
N LYS A 47 8.37 -4.36 15.50
CA LYS A 47 7.96 -4.60 16.90
C LYS A 47 8.55 -3.57 17.87
N SER A 48 9.79 -3.18 17.62
CA SER A 48 10.45 -2.13 18.42
C SER A 48 9.80 -0.75 18.21
N LEU A 49 9.38 -0.45 16.98
CA LEU A 49 8.72 0.83 16.64
C LEU A 49 7.25 0.89 17.05
N CYS A 50 6.58 -0.25 17.10
CA CYS A 50 5.15 -0.36 17.40
C CYS A 50 4.90 -1.37 18.54
N PRO A 51 5.42 -1.12 19.75
CA PRO A 51 5.36 -2.09 20.87
C PRO A 51 3.94 -2.39 21.35
N ASP A 52 3.01 -1.48 21.08
CA ASP A 52 1.60 -1.60 21.51
C ASP A 52 0.71 -2.28 20.47
N VAL A 53 1.29 -2.81 19.38
CA VAL A 53 0.55 -3.51 18.30
C VAL A 53 0.93 -4.99 18.31
N PRO A 54 0.17 -5.85 19.01
CA PRO A 54 0.50 -7.28 19.12
C PRO A 54 0.44 -8.02 17.78
N GLU A 55 -0.36 -7.53 16.82
CA GLU A 55 -0.56 -8.13 15.51
C GLU A 55 0.49 -7.70 14.46
N VAL A 56 1.60 -7.06 14.86
CA VAL A 56 2.62 -6.55 13.94
C VAL A 56 3.07 -7.59 12.91
N ASP A 57 3.35 -8.83 13.35
CA ASP A 57 3.83 -9.88 12.45
C ASP A 57 2.82 -10.25 11.37
N ASP A 58 1.54 -10.14 11.67
CA ASP A 58 0.48 -10.43 10.72
C ASP A 58 0.13 -9.24 9.83
N LEU A 59 0.15 -8.03 10.39
CA LEU A 59 -0.10 -6.79 9.65
C LEU A 59 1.02 -6.45 8.66
N PHE A 60 2.28 -6.70 9.04
CA PHE A 60 3.47 -6.45 8.22
C PHE A 60 4.04 -7.74 7.62
N ARG A 61 3.16 -8.66 7.26
CA ARG A 61 3.56 -9.89 6.61
C ARG A 61 4.23 -9.59 5.27
N THR A 62 5.51 -9.94 5.17
CA THR A 62 6.31 -9.80 3.96
C THR A 62 6.71 -11.20 3.49
N PRO A 63 6.23 -11.66 2.33
CA PRO A 63 6.63 -12.95 1.79
C PRO A 63 8.11 -12.93 1.40
N ASP A 64 8.81 -14.04 1.66
CA ASP A 64 10.25 -14.14 1.43
C ASP A 64 10.63 -13.90 -0.06
N GLU A 65 9.79 -14.33 -0.97
CA GLU A 65 9.94 -14.14 -2.42
C GLU A 65 9.89 -12.68 -2.86
N ALA A 66 9.29 -11.82 -2.06
CA ALA A 66 9.24 -10.38 -2.32
C ALA A 66 10.43 -9.61 -1.73
N ILE A 67 11.35 -10.28 -1.02
CA ILE A 67 12.51 -9.64 -0.43
C ILE A 67 13.68 -9.67 -1.41
N SER A 68 14.02 -8.53 -1.99
CA SER A 68 15.17 -8.38 -2.91
C SER A 68 16.51 -8.35 -2.17
N SER A 69 16.57 -7.68 -1.01
CA SER A 69 17.77 -7.63 -0.16
C SER A 69 17.45 -7.27 1.28
N LYS A 70 18.40 -7.55 2.18
CA LYS A 70 18.31 -7.19 3.61
C LYS A 70 19.49 -6.29 4.00
N SER A 71 19.26 -5.37 4.93
CA SER A 71 20.25 -4.47 5.48
C SER A 71 20.18 -4.48 7.00
N ASP A 72 21.34 -4.35 7.66
CA ASP A 72 21.47 -4.21 9.10
C ASP A 72 21.83 -2.78 9.54
N LYS A 73 22.07 -1.89 8.56
CA LYS A 73 22.42 -0.49 8.82
C LYS A 73 21.88 0.45 7.74
N MET A 74 21.65 1.68 8.14
CA MET A 74 21.32 2.78 7.25
C MET A 74 22.39 3.88 7.34
N ARG A 75 22.65 4.54 6.22
CA ARG A 75 23.56 5.68 6.16
C ARG A 75 22.83 6.91 5.66
N ILE A 76 22.88 7.99 6.45
CA ILE A 76 22.44 9.31 6.01
C ILE A 76 23.67 10.10 5.56
N VAL A 77 23.66 10.57 4.31
CA VAL A 77 24.73 11.37 3.73
C VAL A 77 24.25 12.81 3.56
N LYS A 78 25.00 13.75 4.14
CA LYS A 78 24.75 15.19 3.98
C LYS A 78 25.23 15.67 2.61
N PRO A 79 24.75 16.83 2.12
CA PRO A 79 25.20 17.40 0.84
C PRO A 79 26.69 17.64 0.73
N ASN A 80 27.40 17.82 1.87
CA ASN A 80 28.87 17.98 1.93
C ASN A 80 29.65 16.64 1.94
N GLY A 81 28.98 15.51 1.69
CA GLY A 81 29.57 14.17 1.66
C GLY A 81 29.80 13.51 3.02
N LYS A 82 29.58 14.20 4.13
CA LYS A 82 29.71 13.59 5.46
C LYS A 82 28.52 12.69 5.74
N GLY A 83 28.79 11.42 6.07
CA GLY A 83 27.78 10.42 6.40
C GLY A 83 27.71 10.10 7.89
N MET A 84 26.58 9.62 8.33
CA MET A 84 26.34 9.05 9.65
C MET A 84 25.66 7.70 9.48
N ASP A 85 26.27 6.66 10.06
CA ASP A 85 25.73 5.30 10.05
C ASP A 85 24.96 5.05 11.35
N PHE A 86 23.87 4.31 11.25
CA PHE A 86 23.11 3.81 12.40
C PHE A 86 22.58 2.41 12.12
N LYS A 87 22.41 1.63 13.17
CA LYS A 87 21.86 0.29 13.08
C LYS A 87 20.38 0.36 12.71
N PHE A 88 19.97 -0.37 11.69
CA PHE A 88 18.59 -0.44 11.25
C PHE A 88 18.35 -1.75 10.48
N GLY A 89 17.51 -2.60 11.02
CA GLY A 89 17.05 -3.81 10.33
C GLY A 89 16.06 -3.47 9.23
N GLY A 90 16.50 -3.57 7.97
CA GLY A 90 15.68 -3.21 6.81
C GLY A 90 15.61 -4.31 5.77
N MET A 91 14.55 -4.30 4.98
CA MET A 91 14.34 -5.15 3.81
C MET A 91 14.00 -4.27 2.61
N VAL A 92 14.61 -4.56 1.46
CA VAL A 92 14.21 -3.94 0.18
C VAL A 92 13.28 -4.92 -0.53
N LEU A 93 12.13 -4.45 -0.95
CA LEU A 93 11.07 -5.27 -1.52
C LEU A 93 11.02 -5.16 -3.04
N ASP A 94 10.70 -6.27 -3.71
CA ASP A 94 9.99 -6.23 -4.98
C ASP A 94 8.53 -5.87 -4.69
N ARG A 95 8.13 -4.65 -5.04
CA ARG A 95 6.81 -4.13 -4.70
C ARG A 95 5.68 -4.78 -5.48
N VAL A 96 5.95 -5.25 -6.70
CA VAL A 96 4.92 -5.97 -7.46
C VAL A 96 4.66 -7.31 -6.79
N ALA A 97 5.69 -8.10 -6.56
CA ALA A 97 5.58 -9.39 -5.89
C ALA A 97 4.95 -9.27 -4.49
N HIS A 98 5.36 -8.24 -3.72
CA HIS A 98 4.81 -7.99 -2.39
C HIS A 98 3.32 -7.64 -2.44
N ASP A 99 2.92 -6.69 -3.29
CA ASP A 99 1.54 -6.23 -3.35
C ASP A 99 0.61 -7.31 -3.92
N GLU A 100 1.08 -8.11 -4.91
CA GLU A 100 0.35 -9.29 -5.43
C GLU A 100 0.17 -10.37 -4.35
N ALA A 101 1.19 -10.66 -3.56
CA ALA A 101 1.08 -11.63 -2.47
C ALA A 101 0.05 -11.19 -1.40
N LEU A 102 -0.09 -9.90 -1.12
CA LEU A 102 -1.14 -9.39 -0.23
C LEU A 102 -2.54 -9.51 -0.85
N VAL A 103 -2.66 -9.33 -2.17
CA VAL A 103 -3.91 -9.58 -2.91
C VAL A 103 -4.29 -11.05 -2.82
N ASP A 104 -3.34 -11.97 -3.06
CA ASP A 104 -3.56 -13.41 -3.01
C ASP A 104 -3.97 -13.87 -1.61
N LEU A 105 -3.35 -13.31 -0.58
CA LEU A 105 -3.70 -13.58 0.81
C LEU A 105 -5.15 -13.15 1.12
N ALA A 106 -5.54 -11.95 0.67
CA ALA A 106 -6.91 -11.47 0.85
C ALA A 106 -7.92 -12.26 0.02
N ALA A 107 -7.58 -12.65 -1.20
CA ALA A 107 -8.42 -13.48 -2.05
C ALA A 107 -8.63 -14.88 -1.46
N SER A 108 -7.58 -15.48 -0.88
CA SER A 108 -7.64 -16.75 -0.16
C SER A 108 -8.54 -16.69 1.08
N SER A 109 -8.66 -15.51 1.70
CA SER A 109 -9.60 -15.26 2.80
C SER A 109 -11.04 -14.99 2.32
N GLY A 110 -11.31 -14.95 1.01
CA GLY A 110 -12.62 -14.80 0.41
C GLY A 110 -12.94 -13.41 -0.17
N ALA A 111 -12.01 -12.46 -0.15
CA ALA A 111 -12.17 -11.17 -0.82
C ALA A 111 -12.12 -11.34 -2.35
N LYS A 112 -12.93 -10.55 -3.06
CA LYS A 112 -12.91 -10.49 -4.53
C LYS A 112 -12.20 -9.24 -4.99
N PHE A 113 -11.52 -9.33 -6.14
CA PHE A 113 -10.78 -8.22 -6.73
C PHE A 113 -11.29 -7.91 -8.13
N LEU A 114 -11.45 -6.62 -8.42
CA LEU A 114 -11.74 -6.06 -9.73
C LEU A 114 -10.59 -5.11 -10.09
N LEU A 115 -9.56 -5.66 -10.71
CA LEU A 115 -8.37 -4.94 -11.13
C LEU A 115 -8.57 -4.30 -12.51
N GLY A 116 -7.71 -3.35 -12.88
CA GLY A 116 -7.82 -2.60 -14.12
C GLY A 116 -9.04 -1.67 -14.19
N SER A 117 -9.77 -1.50 -13.08
CA SER A 117 -11.06 -0.82 -13.03
C SER A 117 -10.96 0.49 -12.27
N LYS A 118 -10.86 1.59 -13.02
CA LYS A 118 -10.65 2.92 -12.46
C LYS A 118 -11.94 3.50 -11.86
N VAL A 119 -11.87 3.88 -10.59
CA VAL A 119 -12.95 4.61 -9.93
C VAL A 119 -12.98 6.06 -10.42
N LYS A 120 -14.15 6.52 -10.87
CA LYS A 120 -14.39 7.88 -11.35
C LYS A 120 -14.91 8.80 -10.24
N ARG A 121 -15.86 8.33 -9.45
CA ARG A 121 -16.42 9.05 -8.30
C ARG A 121 -17.05 8.09 -7.29
N VAL A 122 -17.27 8.59 -6.08
CA VAL A 122 -17.87 7.87 -4.96
C VAL A 122 -19.01 8.71 -4.40
N ASP A 123 -20.18 8.09 -4.26
CA ASP A 123 -21.30 8.60 -3.49
C ASP A 123 -21.34 7.87 -2.12
N ASP A 124 -22.36 8.08 -1.31
CA ASP A 124 -22.39 7.53 0.06
C ASP A 124 -22.48 5.99 0.08
N GLU A 125 -23.18 5.38 -0.88
CA GLU A 125 -23.36 3.92 -0.98
C GLU A 125 -22.91 3.35 -2.33
N SER A 126 -22.34 4.17 -3.21
CA SER A 126 -22.06 3.79 -4.58
C SER A 126 -20.67 4.21 -5.04
N VAL A 127 -20.02 3.30 -5.77
CA VAL A 127 -18.74 3.52 -6.46
C VAL A 127 -19.00 3.47 -7.96
N HIS A 128 -18.69 4.55 -8.65
CA HIS A 128 -18.87 4.67 -10.10
C HIS A 128 -17.54 4.46 -10.80
N LEU A 129 -17.47 3.49 -11.68
CA LEU A 129 -16.28 3.20 -12.49
C LEU A 129 -16.27 4.03 -13.77
N SER A 130 -15.09 4.11 -14.40
CA SER A 130 -14.90 4.90 -15.63
C SER A 130 -15.60 4.29 -16.85
N ASP A 131 -15.91 2.99 -16.83
CA ASP A 131 -16.63 2.26 -17.87
C ASP A 131 -18.17 2.40 -17.76
N GLY A 132 -18.66 3.12 -16.74
CA GLY A 132 -20.09 3.31 -16.47
C GLY A 132 -20.67 2.31 -15.46
N THR A 133 -19.93 1.31 -15.04
CA THR A 133 -20.36 0.36 -14.01
C THR A 133 -20.59 1.08 -12.68
N VAL A 134 -21.68 0.71 -11.98
CA VAL A 134 -22.00 1.22 -10.64
C VAL A 134 -22.02 0.04 -9.66
N LEU A 135 -21.15 0.11 -8.67
CA LEU A 135 -21.08 -0.86 -7.58
C LEU A 135 -21.72 -0.25 -6.33
N LYS A 136 -22.39 -1.11 -5.55
CA LYS A 136 -23.01 -0.70 -4.28
C LYS A 136 -22.39 -1.43 -3.11
N GLY A 137 -22.24 -0.73 -1.99
CA GLY A 137 -21.71 -1.31 -0.75
C GLY A 137 -22.32 -0.63 0.45
N LYS A 138 -22.61 -1.42 1.52
CA LYS A 138 -23.05 -0.87 2.81
C LYS A 138 -21.97 -0.01 3.48
N VAL A 139 -20.71 -0.32 3.23
CA VAL A 139 -19.54 0.42 3.69
C VAL A 139 -18.57 0.53 2.53
N ILE A 140 -18.05 1.71 2.30
CA ILE A 140 -17.04 1.97 1.28
C ILE A 140 -15.77 2.44 1.98
N VAL A 141 -14.68 1.71 1.79
CA VAL A 141 -13.38 2.01 2.39
C VAL A 141 -12.45 2.62 1.35
N GLY A 142 -11.87 3.78 1.67
CA GLY A 142 -10.83 4.44 0.87
C GLY A 142 -9.45 3.96 1.27
N ALA A 143 -8.76 3.30 0.36
CA ALA A 143 -7.37 2.85 0.48
C ALA A 143 -6.57 3.14 -0.79
N GLY A 144 -7.01 4.11 -1.59
CA GLY A 144 -6.42 4.50 -2.88
C GLY A 144 -5.16 5.35 -2.78
N GLY A 145 -4.56 5.45 -1.59
CA GLY A 145 -3.34 6.21 -1.34
C GLY A 145 -3.52 7.72 -1.55
N TYR A 146 -2.51 8.36 -2.14
CA TYR A 146 -2.52 9.81 -2.34
C TYR A 146 -3.71 10.30 -3.17
N ASN A 147 -4.14 9.53 -4.16
CA ASN A 147 -5.22 9.89 -5.08
C ASN A 147 -6.59 9.35 -4.69
N ASP A 148 -6.76 8.87 -3.46
CA ASP A 148 -8.01 8.27 -2.99
C ASP A 148 -9.21 9.21 -3.18
N PRO A 149 -10.29 8.77 -3.87
CA PRO A 149 -11.45 9.60 -4.14
C PRO A 149 -12.28 9.92 -2.89
N ILE A 150 -12.28 9.03 -1.88
CA ILE A 150 -12.98 9.26 -0.61
C ILE A 150 -12.25 10.33 0.18
N ARG A 151 -10.90 10.22 0.23
CA ARG A 151 -10.08 11.24 0.86
C ARG A 151 -10.32 12.62 0.25
N LYS A 152 -10.34 12.72 -1.08
CA LYS A 152 -10.58 13.99 -1.79
C LYS A 152 -11.99 14.55 -1.54
N LYS A 153 -12.98 13.68 -1.29
CA LYS A 153 -14.35 14.10 -0.98
C LYS A 153 -14.45 14.71 0.42
N HIS A 154 -13.73 14.16 1.41
CA HIS A 154 -13.89 14.50 2.83
C HIS A 154 -12.83 15.44 3.40
N TRP A 155 -11.67 15.55 2.75
CA TRP A 155 -10.59 16.45 3.16
C TRP A 155 -10.24 17.39 2.00
N SER A 156 -10.38 18.70 2.23
CA SER A 156 -9.98 19.71 1.26
C SER A 156 -8.45 19.69 1.03
N GLU A 157 -7.99 20.10 -0.15
CA GLU A 157 -6.56 20.16 -0.49
C GLU A 157 -5.76 21.08 0.45
N GLU A 158 -6.39 22.06 1.08
CA GLU A 158 -5.76 22.99 2.04
C GLU A 158 -5.27 22.29 3.33
N SER A 159 -5.88 21.18 3.74
CA SER A 159 -5.46 20.43 4.93
C SER A 159 -4.28 19.47 4.68
N LEU A 160 -3.86 19.30 3.43
CA LEU A 160 -2.85 18.34 3.01
C LEU A 160 -1.76 19.00 2.16
N ASN A 161 -1.19 20.07 2.67
CA ASN A 161 -0.05 20.77 2.05
C ASN A 161 1.23 19.92 2.13
N ILE A 162 1.19 18.69 1.60
CA ILE A 162 2.37 17.88 1.35
C ILE A 162 2.48 17.71 -0.17
N PRO A 163 3.20 18.60 -0.87
CA PRO A 163 3.52 18.37 -2.28
C PRO A 163 4.62 17.32 -2.37
N VAL A 164 4.27 16.05 -2.18
CA VAL A 164 5.21 14.97 -2.46
C VAL A 164 5.05 14.60 -3.93
N LYS A 165 5.75 15.31 -4.78
CA LYS A 165 5.95 14.93 -6.17
C LYS A 165 7.29 14.19 -6.25
N PHE A 166 7.31 12.90 -5.98
CA PHE A 166 8.44 12.06 -6.35
C PHE A 166 8.34 11.74 -7.84
N VAL A 167 9.19 12.36 -8.64
CA VAL A 167 9.44 11.92 -10.01
C VAL A 167 10.72 11.11 -9.96
N LEU A 168 10.59 9.79 -9.84
CA LEU A 168 11.71 8.90 -10.13
C LEU A 168 11.95 8.96 -11.64
N LYS A 169 13.03 9.63 -12.07
CA LYS A 169 13.52 9.49 -13.43
C LYS A 169 14.21 8.14 -13.54
N GLU A 170 13.69 7.28 -14.39
CA GLU A 170 14.40 6.08 -14.82
C GLU A 170 15.79 6.46 -15.34
N GLY A 171 16.83 5.75 -14.88
CA GLY A 171 18.13 5.71 -15.49
C GLY A 171 19.16 6.68 -14.91
N GLN A 172 19.61 6.47 -13.70
CA GLN A 172 20.98 6.75 -13.27
C GLN A 172 21.39 5.76 -12.18
N HIS A 173 21.68 4.53 -12.59
CA HIS A 173 22.56 3.65 -11.85
C HIS A 173 23.98 3.96 -12.33
N SER A 174 24.76 4.72 -11.55
CA SER A 174 26.21 4.79 -11.64
C SER A 174 26.80 4.22 -10.38
#